data_2dc12e9f88edfb442c2119b5ccd6aa8a
#
_entry.id   2dc12e9f88edfb442c2119b5ccd6aa8a
#
_cell.length_a   1.000
_cell.length_b   1.000
_cell.length_c   1.000
_cell.angle_alpha   90.00
_cell.angle_beta   90.00
_cell.angle_gamma   90.00
#
_symmetry.space_group_name_H-M   'P 1'
#
loop_
_entity.id
_entity.type
_entity.pdbx_description
1 polymer ?
#
loop_
_entity_poly.entity_id
_entity_poly.type
_entity_poly.pdbx_seq_one_letter_code
_entity_poly.pdbx_strand_id
1 'polypeptide(L)'
;MRIKFGFTQGLNVARLGLDESQIMLASQIADKMDYDSIWTMDHSNVPQWKNAIVNDAWLMLAALGTITRNVELGTCVTDAIRRHPSAIALSTITLDRITKGRAMLGIGAGEAQNVVDFGIEFEKPVTKFKEQLEVIERLFSSDPEHRVSYQGQYYKLINACLQARFIRKPRPPIYIAAGAPKTLELCAAYGDGWIPIGYTPGLFKHHSDVIKQNAHKIGRDLTGFQFANDVDVYFTDDGEEAWNKMKNAVKVSLYKPELLKVHNIQQDSTFDFRKYFTEYAMNKPELMEQMKKAAIKIPDDIARSAIGVGKPDDVIQMLERFIDAGTNHFIIRFWGEGYFKNIELFGSKVIPYFREREK
;
A
#
# COMPACT_ATOMS: atom_id res chain seq x y z
N MET A 1 21.52 -5.48 -3.92
CA MET A 1 20.48 -4.40 -3.87
C MET A 1 19.96 -4.34 -2.45
N ARG A 2 19.96 -3.15 -1.83
CA ARG A 2 19.47 -2.98 -0.46
C ARG A 2 17.97 -3.27 -0.38
N ILE A 3 17.56 -4.15 0.54
CA ILE A 3 16.15 -4.40 0.86
C ILE A 3 15.67 -3.29 1.81
N LYS A 4 14.58 -2.61 1.44
CA LYS A 4 13.97 -1.59 2.30
C LYS A 4 12.93 -2.20 3.22
N PHE A 5 12.85 -1.68 4.44
CA PHE A 5 11.86 -2.04 5.44
C PHE A 5 11.13 -0.79 5.94
N GLY A 6 9.85 -0.78 5.77
CA GLY A 6 8.96 0.21 6.35
C GLY A 6 7.85 -0.46 7.16
N PHE A 7 7.02 0.32 7.80
CA PHE A 7 5.78 -0.18 8.38
C PHE A 7 4.62 0.76 8.07
N THR A 8 3.41 0.21 8.10
CA THR A 8 2.21 0.99 7.87
C THR A 8 1.47 1.27 9.17
N GLN A 9 1.03 2.51 9.30
CA GLN A 9 0.02 2.96 10.27
C GLN A 9 -1.36 2.91 9.58
N GLY A 10 -1.74 1.69 9.21
CA GLY A 10 -2.93 1.41 8.45
C GLY A 10 -4.05 0.79 9.29
N LEU A 11 -4.70 -0.22 8.71
CA LEU A 11 -5.86 -0.89 9.29
C LEU A 11 -5.60 -1.49 10.68
N ASN A 12 -4.40 -1.97 10.96
CA ASN A 12 -3.98 -2.51 12.24
C ASN A 12 -4.04 -1.45 13.35
N VAL A 13 -3.54 -0.24 13.08
CA VAL A 13 -3.54 0.90 14.00
C VAL A 13 -4.97 1.38 14.25
N ALA A 14 -5.77 1.54 13.19
CA ALA A 14 -7.17 1.88 13.29
C ALA A 14 -7.95 0.88 14.16
N ARG A 15 -7.72 -0.43 13.95
CA ARG A 15 -8.34 -1.51 14.75
C ARG A 15 -7.96 -1.47 16.21
N LEU A 16 -6.70 -1.15 16.52
CA LEU A 16 -6.21 -1.05 17.90
C LEU A 16 -6.73 0.19 18.62
N GLY A 17 -7.32 1.16 17.89
CA GLY A 17 -7.80 2.41 18.44
C GLY A 17 -6.68 3.27 19.02
N LEU A 18 -5.48 3.21 18.43
CA LEU A 18 -4.35 4.04 18.88
C LEU A 18 -4.63 5.51 18.57
N ASP A 19 -4.36 6.35 19.56
CA ASP A 19 -4.45 7.81 19.39
C ASP A 19 -3.22 8.37 18.66
N GLU A 20 -3.27 9.64 18.31
CA GLU A 20 -2.24 10.33 17.54
C GLU A 20 -0.89 10.35 18.27
N SER A 21 -0.89 10.44 19.61
CA SER A 21 0.34 10.44 20.42
C SER A 21 1.04 9.09 20.36
N GLN A 22 0.27 8.01 20.38
CA GLN A 22 0.77 6.63 20.25
C GLN A 22 1.31 6.36 18.83
N ILE A 23 0.62 6.87 17.80
CA ILE A 23 1.08 6.82 16.40
C ILE A 23 2.41 7.56 16.24
N MET A 24 2.54 8.75 16.82
CA MET A 24 3.76 9.54 16.81
C MET A 24 4.91 8.81 17.54
N LEU A 25 4.64 8.22 18.71
CA LEU A 25 5.64 7.44 19.45
C LEU A 25 6.15 6.24 18.64
N ALA A 26 5.25 5.46 18.02
CA ALA A 26 5.62 4.35 17.15
C ALA A 26 6.54 4.79 16.00
N SER A 27 6.24 5.95 15.42
CA SER A 27 7.05 6.53 14.33
C SER A 27 8.44 6.95 14.79
N GLN A 28 8.56 7.53 15.99
CA GLN A 28 9.86 7.89 16.56
C GLN A 28 10.70 6.67 16.92
N ILE A 29 10.07 5.57 17.38
CA ILE A 29 10.76 4.30 17.63
C ILE A 29 11.32 3.77 16.32
N ALA A 30 10.52 3.69 15.26
CA ALA A 30 10.95 3.19 13.97
C ALA A 30 12.06 4.06 13.33
N ASP A 31 11.95 5.39 13.44
CA ASP A 31 12.95 6.32 12.93
C ASP A 31 14.34 6.12 13.56
N LYS A 32 14.41 5.56 14.78
CA LYS A 32 15.64 5.22 15.52
C LYS A 32 16.14 3.79 15.27
N MET A 33 15.34 2.93 14.65
CA MET A 33 15.60 1.48 14.53
C MET A 33 15.87 1.01 13.10
N ASP A 34 16.47 1.86 12.27
CA ASP A 34 16.88 1.57 10.87
C ASP A 34 15.74 1.14 9.93
N TYR A 35 14.50 1.53 10.25
CA TYR A 35 13.43 1.46 9.26
C TYR A 35 13.69 2.49 8.14
N ASP A 36 13.34 2.12 6.92
CA ASP A 36 13.50 2.99 5.75
C ASP A 36 12.30 3.91 5.51
N SER A 37 11.09 3.47 5.92
CA SER A 37 9.86 4.21 5.60
C SER A 37 8.70 3.99 6.57
N ILE A 38 7.82 4.99 6.66
CA ILE A 38 6.54 4.93 7.38
C ILE A 38 5.43 5.30 6.41
N TRP A 39 4.36 4.52 6.44
CA TRP A 39 3.24 4.65 5.54
C TRP A 39 1.95 4.86 6.31
N THR A 40 1.09 5.77 5.84
CA THR A 40 -0.18 6.08 6.47
C THR A 40 -1.33 5.80 5.50
N MET A 41 -2.32 5.06 5.98
CA MET A 41 -3.55 4.77 5.26
C MET A 41 -4.39 6.04 5.07
N ASP A 42 -4.90 6.29 3.85
CA ASP A 42 -5.82 7.39 3.56
C ASP A 42 -7.26 6.89 3.38
N HIS A 43 -7.85 6.38 4.46
CA HIS A 43 -9.25 5.98 4.52
C HIS A 43 -10.11 7.04 5.19
N SER A 44 -11.41 7.07 4.87
CA SER A 44 -12.40 7.90 5.57
C SER A 44 -13.14 7.12 6.64
N ASN A 45 -13.28 5.80 6.43
CA ASN A 45 -13.86 4.88 7.40
C ASN A 45 -13.29 3.47 7.23
N VAL A 46 -13.50 2.62 8.24
CA VAL A 46 -13.18 1.17 8.23
C VAL A 46 -14.33 0.43 8.93
N PRO A 47 -15.47 0.27 8.25
CA PRO A 47 -16.74 -0.13 8.84
C PRO A 47 -16.73 -1.52 9.48
N GLN A 48 -15.74 -2.35 9.16
CA GLN A 48 -15.56 -3.67 9.76
C GLN A 48 -15.18 -3.61 11.25
N TRP A 49 -14.75 -2.44 11.77
CA TRP A 49 -14.35 -2.27 13.17
C TRP A 49 -15.04 -1.07 13.81
N LYS A 50 -15.97 -1.35 14.72
CA LYS A 50 -16.83 -0.34 15.35
C LYS A 50 -16.07 0.76 16.11
N ASN A 51 -14.92 0.42 16.70
CA ASN A 51 -14.12 1.33 17.54
C ASN A 51 -12.84 1.81 16.83
N ALA A 52 -12.77 1.67 15.49
CA ALA A 52 -11.60 2.13 14.76
C ALA A 52 -11.46 3.65 14.83
N ILE A 53 -10.22 4.12 14.99
CA ILE A 53 -9.85 5.52 14.84
C ILE A 53 -9.14 5.67 13.49
N VAL A 54 -9.64 6.57 12.66
CA VAL A 54 -9.09 6.87 11.33
C VAL A 54 -8.72 8.34 11.26
N ASN A 55 -7.50 8.63 10.86
CA ASN A 55 -6.97 9.98 10.74
C ASN A 55 -6.78 10.38 9.27
N ASP A 56 -6.83 11.68 8.96
CA ASP A 56 -6.43 12.18 7.65
C ASP A 56 -4.93 11.91 7.44
N ALA A 57 -4.61 11.15 6.39
CA ALA A 57 -3.24 10.68 6.14
C ALA A 57 -2.25 11.83 5.91
N TRP A 58 -2.67 12.88 5.23
CA TRP A 58 -1.79 13.99 4.87
C TRP A 58 -1.44 14.86 6.09
N LEU A 59 -2.43 15.11 6.97
CA LEU A 59 -2.21 15.82 8.23
C LEU A 59 -1.32 15.00 9.15
N MET A 60 -1.56 13.68 9.26
CA MET A 60 -0.72 12.79 10.05
C MET A 60 0.71 12.75 9.52
N LEU A 61 0.92 12.55 8.22
CA LEU A 61 2.25 12.55 7.60
C LEU A 61 2.99 13.88 7.80
N ALA A 62 2.29 15.01 7.74
CA ALA A 62 2.90 16.31 8.02
C ALA A 62 3.39 16.40 9.48
N ALA A 63 2.58 15.94 10.45
CA ALA A 63 2.98 15.87 11.85
C ALA A 63 4.18 14.95 12.06
N LEU A 64 4.15 13.72 11.50
CA LEU A 64 5.26 12.77 11.54
C LEU A 64 6.54 13.33 10.92
N GLY A 65 6.40 14.11 9.85
CA GLY A 65 7.52 14.77 9.18
C GLY A 65 8.31 15.73 10.06
N THR A 66 7.66 16.31 11.07
CA THR A 66 8.30 17.24 12.02
C THR A 66 9.08 16.54 13.14
N ILE A 67 8.70 15.31 13.49
CA ILE A 67 9.25 14.55 14.62
C ILE A 67 10.20 13.42 14.22
N THR A 68 10.28 13.07 12.92
CA THR A 68 11.20 12.07 12.36
C THR A 68 12.32 12.73 11.57
N ARG A 69 13.43 12.02 11.37
CA ARG A 69 14.63 12.55 10.70
C ARG A 69 15.12 11.70 9.51
N ASN A 70 14.96 10.38 9.60
CA ASN A 70 15.59 9.41 8.69
C ASN A 70 14.59 8.77 7.75
N VAL A 71 13.43 8.33 8.26
CA VAL A 71 12.43 7.57 7.48
C VAL A 71 11.78 8.40 6.39
N GLU A 72 11.58 7.76 5.24
CA GLU A 72 10.71 8.28 4.18
C GLU A 72 9.23 8.18 4.64
N LEU A 73 8.38 9.11 4.22
CA LEU A 73 6.98 9.21 4.65
C LEU A 73 6.04 9.21 3.45
N GLY A 74 5.07 8.30 3.42
CA GLY A 74 4.16 8.17 2.30
C GLY A 74 2.74 7.74 2.63
N THR A 75 1.82 8.01 1.72
CA THR A 75 0.45 7.47 1.77
C THR A 75 0.43 6.02 1.29
N CYS A 76 -0.33 5.13 1.96
CA CYS A 76 -0.49 3.74 1.55
C CYS A 76 -1.97 3.30 1.57
N VAL A 77 -2.76 3.71 0.60
CA VAL A 77 -2.49 4.66 -0.47
C VAL A 77 -3.59 5.73 -0.49
N THR A 78 -3.33 6.94 -1.01
CA THR A 78 -4.40 7.91 -1.30
C THR A 78 -5.14 7.51 -2.56
N ASP A 79 -6.38 7.98 -2.72
CA ASP A 79 -7.22 7.58 -3.84
C ASP A 79 -7.44 8.68 -4.90
N ALA A 80 -7.81 8.21 -6.09
CA ALA A 80 -8.04 9.03 -7.26
C ALA A 80 -9.41 9.73 -7.28
N ILE A 81 -10.25 9.62 -6.24
CA ILE A 81 -11.65 10.03 -6.33
C ILE A 81 -12.00 11.14 -5.35
N ARG A 82 -11.59 11.01 -4.08
CA ARG A 82 -11.90 12.00 -3.04
C ARG A 82 -11.19 13.34 -3.21
N ARG A 83 -9.98 13.32 -3.79
CA ARG A 83 -9.14 14.52 -3.88
C ARG A 83 -8.84 14.87 -5.34
N HIS A 84 -9.00 16.13 -5.70
CA HIS A 84 -8.58 16.61 -6.99
C HIS A 84 -7.05 16.42 -7.19
N PRO A 85 -6.55 16.02 -8.37
CA PRO A 85 -5.12 15.77 -8.59
C PRO A 85 -4.21 16.96 -8.26
N SER A 86 -4.68 18.19 -8.40
CA SER A 86 -3.93 19.38 -7.98
C SER A 86 -3.74 19.46 -6.45
N ALA A 87 -4.73 19.03 -5.69
CA ALA A 87 -4.60 18.96 -4.23
C ALA A 87 -3.59 17.90 -3.81
N ILE A 88 -3.63 16.70 -4.42
CA ILE A 88 -2.65 15.64 -4.16
C ILE A 88 -1.25 16.10 -4.54
N ALA A 89 -1.08 16.70 -5.72
CA ALA A 89 0.21 17.21 -6.17
C ALA A 89 0.78 18.27 -5.20
N LEU A 90 -0.05 19.24 -4.77
CA LEU A 90 0.37 20.28 -3.82
C LEU A 90 0.69 19.68 -2.45
N SER A 91 -0.12 18.74 -1.94
CA SER A 91 0.14 18.05 -0.68
C SER A 91 1.46 17.27 -0.73
N THR A 92 1.75 16.58 -1.83
CA THR A 92 3.01 15.85 -2.03
C THR A 92 4.21 16.80 -1.99
N ILE A 93 4.15 17.93 -2.68
CA ILE A 93 5.22 18.95 -2.68
C ILE A 93 5.40 19.54 -1.27
N THR A 94 4.29 19.83 -0.59
CA THR A 94 4.33 20.40 0.76
C THR A 94 4.93 19.41 1.75
N LEU A 95 4.53 18.15 1.70
CA LEU A 95 5.11 17.09 2.53
C LEU A 95 6.61 16.93 2.26
N ASP A 96 7.04 16.96 0.99
CA ASP A 96 8.44 16.87 0.61
C ASP A 96 9.26 18.01 1.22
N ARG A 97 8.72 19.22 1.26
CA ARG A 97 9.36 20.38 1.89
C ARG A 97 9.44 20.26 3.40
N ILE A 98 8.36 19.86 4.07
CA ILE A 98 8.32 19.63 5.53
C ILE A 98 9.35 18.57 5.92
N THR A 99 9.40 17.49 5.16
CA THR A 99 10.27 16.33 5.42
C THR A 99 11.70 16.49 4.89
N LYS A 100 12.01 17.60 4.21
CA LYS A 100 13.32 17.87 3.59
C LYS A 100 13.74 16.79 2.57
N GLY A 101 12.82 16.41 1.69
CA GLY A 101 13.06 15.47 0.59
C GLY A 101 12.76 14.00 0.91
N ARG A 102 12.00 13.70 1.99
CA ARG A 102 11.67 12.33 2.40
C ARG A 102 10.23 11.90 2.06
N ALA A 103 9.49 12.70 1.29
CA ALA A 103 8.12 12.36 0.91
C ALA A 103 8.07 11.27 -0.16
N MET A 104 7.02 10.46 -0.11
CA MET A 104 6.62 9.50 -1.13
C MET A 104 5.12 9.64 -1.40
N LEU A 105 4.68 9.43 -2.63
CA LEU A 105 3.26 9.40 -2.99
C LEU A 105 2.84 7.96 -3.28
N GLY A 106 2.09 7.34 -2.38
CA GLY A 106 1.38 6.10 -2.68
C GLY A 106 -0.05 6.40 -3.12
N ILE A 107 -0.46 5.90 -4.28
CA ILE A 107 -1.74 6.27 -4.90
C ILE A 107 -2.40 5.07 -5.59
N GLY A 108 -3.73 5.01 -5.57
CA GLY A 108 -4.52 3.95 -6.18
C GLY A 108 -5.84 4.43 -6.78
N ALA A 109 -6.55 3.54 -7.46
CA ALA A 109 -7.83 3.85 -8.10
C ALA A 109 -8.96 4.16 -7.11
N GLY A 110 -8.76 3.92 -5.83
CA GLY A 110 -9.75 4.12 -4.77
C GLY A 110 -10.65 2.89 -4.53
N GLU A 111 -11.43 2.99 -3.46
CA GLU A 111 -12.37 1.97 -3.01
C GLU A 111 -13.73 2.59 -2.72
N ALA A 112 -14.80 1.90 -3.07
CA ALA A 112 -16.17 2.36 -2.87
C ALA A 112 -16.47 2.74 -1.40
N GLN A 113 -15.91 1.99 -0.45
CA GLN A 113 -16.09 2.24 1.00
C GLN A 113 -15.63 3.64 1.46
N ASN A 114 -14.69 4.25 0.75
CA ASN A 114 -14.17 5.57 1.12
C ASN A 114 -14.95 6.74 0.52
N VAL A 115 -15.92 6.47 -0.35
CA VAL A 115 -16.56 7.50 -1.18
C VAL A 115 -18.09 7.41 -1.19
N VAL A 116 -18.67 6.22 -1.31
CA VAL A 116 -20.13 6.05 -1.52
C VAL A 116 -20.94 6.57 -0.33
N ASP A 117 -20.52 6.30 0.90
CA ASP A 117 -21.19 6.77 2.11
C ASP A 117 -21.17 8.30 2.24
N PHE A 118 -20.30 8.97 1.52
CA PHE A 118 -20.17 10.43 1.51
C PHE A 118 -20.82 11.09 0.28
N GLY A 119 -21.62 10.32 -0.47
CA GLY A 119 -22.33 10.82 -1.66
C GLY A 119 -21.43 11.06 -2.88
N ILE A 120 -20.22 10.52 -2.87
CA ILE A 120 -19.27 10.62 -4.01
C ILE A 120 -19.46 9.40 -4.91
N GLU A 121 -19.67 9.64 -6.21
CA GLU A 121 -19.86 8.59 -7.20
C GLU A 121 -18.59 7.76 -7.42
N PHE A 122 -18.73 6.44 -7.33
CA PHE A 122 -17.66 5.48 -7.61
C PHE A 122 -17.82 4.88 -9.01
N GLU A 123 -17.70 5.73 -10.03
CA GLU A 123 -17.81 5.33 -11.43
C GLU A 123 -16.47 5.40 -12.16
N LYS A 124 -16.21 4.38 -12.99
CA LYS A 124 -15.00 4.29 -13.85
C LYS A 124 -13.69 4.65 -13.12
N PRO A 125 -13.43 4.11 -11.92
CA PRO A 125 -12.33 4.54 -11.05
C PRO A 125 -10.97 4.42 -11.74
N VAL A 126 -10.75 3.39 -12.56
CA VAL A 126 -9.49 3.19 -13.29
C VAL A 126 -9.26 4.26 -14.36
N THR A 127 -10.33 4.73 -15.03
CA THR A 127 -10.22 5.80 -16.03
C THR A 127 -9.90 7.14 -15.35
N LYS A 128 -10.61 7.45 -14.25
CA LYS A 128 -10.31 8.63 -13.42
C LYS A 128 -8.87 8.59 -12.90
N PHE A 129 -8.42 7.42 -12.45
CA PHE A 129 -7.07 7.23 -11.95
C PHE A 129 -5.99 7.47 -13.02
N LYS A 130 -6.20 6.98 -14.25
CA LYS A 130 -5.29 7.27 -15.35
C LYS A 130 -5.14 8.78 -15.58
N GLU A 131 -6.26 9.49 -15.74
CA GLU A 131 -6.23 10.94 -15.94
C GLU A 131 -5.61 11.69 -14.76
N GLN A 132 -5.85 11.19 -13.52
CA GLN A 132 -5.25 11.78 -12.34
C GLN A 132 -3.71 11.67 -12.37
N LEU A 133 -3.16 10.50 -12.71
CA LEU A 133 -1.72 10.33 -12.88
C LEU A 133 -1.14 11.26 -13.94
N GLU A 134 -1.81 11.38 -15.08
CA GLU A 134 -1.41 12.29 -16.15
C GLU A 134 -1.41 13.77 -15.71
N VAL A 135 -2.41 14.16 -14.93
CA VAL A 135 -2.52 15.54 -14.40
C VAL A 135 -1.46 15.79 -13.33
N ILE A 136 -1.23 14.83 -12.42
CA ILE A 136 -0.19 14.95 -11.37
C ILE A 136 1.21 15.10 -12.01
N GLU A 137 1.56 14.28 -12.99
CA GLU A 137 2.86 14.38 -13.70
C GLU A 137 3.04 15.74 -14.37
N ARG A 138 1.99 16.27 -15.03
CA ARG A 138 2.04 17.62 -15.63
C ARG A 138 2.22 18.70 -14.58
N LEU A 139 1.51 18.61 -13.46
CA LEU A 139 1.64 19.59 -12.38
C LEU A 139 3.00 19.51 -11.68
N PHE A 140 3.58 18.32 -11.55
CA PHE A 140 4.92 18.14 -11.01
C PHE A 140 6.01 18.77 -11.88
N SER A 141 5.82 18.81 -13.19
CA SER A 141 6.72 19.47 -14.15
C SER A 141 6.41 20.95 -14.37
N SER A 142 5.31 21.49 -13.80
CA SER A 142 4.88 22.86 -14.02
C SER A 142 5.58 23.86 -13.10
N ASP A 143 5.64 25.10 -13.56
CA ASP A 143 6.07 26.26 -12.79
C ASP A 143 5.46 27.55 -13.39
N PRO A 144 5.69 28.75 -12.78
CA PRO A 144 5.14 30.00 -13.30
C PRO A 144 5.55 30.35 -14.74
N GLU A 145 6.72 29.87 -15.20
CA GLU A 145 7.23 30.07 -16.56
C GLU A 145 6.78 28.97 -17.52
N HIS A 146 6.56 27.74 -16.98
CA HIS A 146 6.14 26.55 -17.74
C HIS A 146 4.79 26.04 -17.23
N ARG A 147 3.72 26.72 -17.66
CA ARG A 147 2.35 26.38 -17.30
C ARG A 147 1.83 25.25 -18.18
N VAL A 148 0.95 24.45 -17.63
CA VAL A 148 0.42 23.24 -18.28
C VAL A 148 -1.08 23.33 -18.51
N SER A 149 -1.52 22.75 -19.61
CA SER A 149 -2.94 22.52 -19.90
C SER A 149 -3.20 21.04 -20.10
N TYR A 150 -4.40 20.60 -19.77
CA TYR A 150 -4.85 19.23 -19.94
C TYR A 150 -6.34 19.23 -20.26
N GLN A 151 -6.79 18.36 -21.15
CA GLN A 151 -8.20 18.15 -21.46
C GLN A 151 -8.47 16.66 -21.44
N GLY A 152 -9.03 16.16 -20.35
CA GLY A 152 -9.51 14.79 -20.19
C GLY A 152 -11.03 14.71 -20.16
N GLN A 153 -11.53 13.55 -19.84
CA GLN A 153 -12.95 13.29 -19.60
C GLN A 153 -13.38 13.81 -18.21
N TYR A 154 -12.51 13.67 -17.21
CA TYR A 154 -12.81 13.97 -15.79
C TYR A 154 -12.06 15.20 -15.27
N TYR A 155 -10.89 15.49 -15.81
CA TYR A 155 -10.06 16.61 -15.35
C TYR A 155 -9.72 17.55 -16.49
N LYS A 156 -9.63 18.84 -16.14
CA LYS A 156 -9.21 19.89 -17.07
C LYS A 156 -8.25 20.84 -16.37
N LEU A 157 -7.14 21.14 -17.00
CA LEU A 157 -6.25 22.22 -16.59
C LEU A 157 -6.24 23.31 -17.66
N ILE A 158 -6.28 24.57 -17.25
CA ILE A 158 -6.23 25.73 -18.14
C ILE A 158 -5.06 26.59 -17.69
N ASN A 159 -3.94 26.52 -18.42
CA ASN A 159 -2.75 27.31 -18.15
C ASN A 159 -2.35 27.28 -16.65
N ALA A 160 -2.38 26.08 -16.04
CA ALA A 160 -2.18 25.87 -14.61
C ALA A 160 -0.70 25.69 -14.26
N CYS A 161 -0.33 26.06 -13.04
CA CYS A 161 0.95 25.69 -12.44
C CYS A 161 0.84 25.62 -10.93
N LEU A 162 1.80 24.93 -10.29
CA LEU A 162 1.97 24.95 -8.84
C LEU A 162 3.17 25.88 -8.50
N GLN A 163 2.95 26.81 -7.58
CA GLN A 163 4.00 27.72 -7.07
C GLN A 163 4.81 27.12 -5.91
N ALA A 164 5.03 25.81 -5.98
CA ALA A 164 5.80 25.07 -4.99
C ALA A 164 6.83 24.18 -5.69
N ARG A 165 7.98 23.96 -5.05
CA ARG A 165 9.10 23.22 -5.62
C ARG A 165 9.47 22.07 -4.71
N PHE A 166 9.81 20.94 -5.29
CA PHE A 166 10.39 19.81 -4.56
C PHE A 166 11.78 20.12 -4.00
N ILE A 167 12.06 19.55 -2.83
CA ILE A 167 13.43 19.41 -2.30
C ILE A 167 14.11 18.21 -2.95
N ARG A 168 13.39 17.06 -3.00
CA ARG A 168 13.87 15.85 -3.66
C ARG A 168 13.94 16.03 -5.18
N LYS A 169 15.00 15.50 -5.80
CA LYS A 169 15.19 15.55 -7.25
C LYS A 169 15.11 14.15 -7.85
N PRO A 170 14.46 13.98 -9.01
CA PRO A 170 13.70 15.00 -9.75
C PRO A 170 12.38 15.36 -9.05
N ARG A 171 11.76 14.45 -8.30
CA ARG A 171 10.52 14.55 -7.52
C ARG A 171 10.40 13.40 -6.51
N PRO A 172 9.47 13.45 -5.55
CA PRO A 172 9.09 12.31 -4.74
C PRO A 172 8.66 11.11 -5.59
N PRO A 173 9.05 9.87 -5.24
CA PRO A 173 8.64 8.69 -5.98
C PRO A 173 7.13 8.44 -5.84
N ILE A 174 6.53 7.97 -6.93
CA ILE A 174 5.13 7.58 -7.01
C ILE A 174 5.04 6.05 -6.92
N TYR A 175 4.38 5.56 -5.87
CA TYR A 175 4.07 4.15 -5.70
C TYR A 175 2.62 3.91 -6.07
N ILE A 176 2.35 2.92 -6.91
CA ILE A 176 1.02 2.64 -7.41
C ILE A 176 0.47 1.34 -6.83
N ALA A 177 -0.71 1.43 -6.18
CA ALA A 177 -1.48 0.25 -5.80
C ALA A 177 -2.16 -0.33 -7.04
N ALA A 178 -1.78 -1.53 -7.42
CA ALA A 178 -2.26 -2.21 -8.62
C ALA A 178 -2.39 -3.71 -8.41
N GLY A 179 -3.41 -4.33 -9.01
CA GLY A 179 -3.63 -5.77 -8.96
C GLY A 179 -4.43 -6.29 -10.16
N ALA A 180 -5.09 -5.41 -10.91
CA ALA A 180 -5.82 -5.78 -12.13
C ALA A 180 -5.00 -5.39 -13.39
N PRO A 181 -5.22 -6.04 -14.55
CA PRO A 181 -4.41 -5.82 -15.76
C PRO A 181 -4.21 -4.35 -16.11
N LYS A 182 -5.29 -3.55 -16.16
CA LYS A 182 -5.22 -2.12 -16.48
C LYS A 182 -4.45 -1.30 -15.45
N THR A 183 -4.57 -1.62 -14.17
CA THR A 183 -3.82 -0.89 -13.12
C THR A 183 -2.35 -1.29 -13.11
N LEU A 184 -2.00 -2.55 -13.46
CA LEU A 184 -0.61 -2.97 -13.66
C LEU A 184 0.04 -2.28 -14.88
N GLU A 185 -0.73 -2.01 -15.94
CA GLU A 185 -0.27 -1.17 -17.08
C GLU A 185 0.02 0.26 -16.61
N LEU A 186 -0.88 0.88 -15.82
CA LEU A 186 -0.65 2.21 -15.26
C LEU A 186 0.55 2.24 -14.31
N CYS A 187 0.73 1.19 -13.49
CA CYS A 187 1.90 1.05 -12.63
C CYS A 187 3.20 1.02 -13.45
N ALA A 188 3.23 0.25 -14.52
CA ALA A 188 4.36 0.19 -15.43
C ALA A 188 4.64 1.52 -16.15
N ALA A 189 3.59 2.32 -16.45
CA ALA A 189 3.72 3.57 -17.18
C ALA A 189 4.12 4.77 -16.30
N TYR A 190 3.59 4.87 -15.09
CA TYR A 190 3.68 6.09 -14.25
C TYR A 190 4.35 5.86 -12.90
N GLY A 191 4.42 4.61 -12.38
CA GLY A 191 4.95 4.32 -11.05
C GLY A 191 6.48 4.31 -10.99
N ASP A 192 7.05 4.73 -9.88
CA ASP A 192 8.43 4.45 -9.47
C ASP A 192 8.49 3.28 -8.51
N GLY A 193 7.33 2.83 -8.06
CA GLY A 193 7.13 1.64 -7.25
C GLY A 193 5.73 1.06 -7.39
N TRP A 194 5.59 -0.17 -6.92
CA TRP A 194 4.34 -0.93 -6.89
C TRP A 194 4.04 -1.36 -5.46
N ILE A 195 2.79 -1.18 -4.99
CA ILE A 195 2.35 -1.61 -3.65
C ILE A 195 1.13 -2.53 -3.80
N PRO A 196 1.29 -3.84 -3.81
CA PRO A 196 0.18 -4.79 -3.65
C PRO A 196 -0.13 -5.06 -2.17
N ILE A 197 -1.33 -5.57 -1.91
CA ILE A 197 -1.78 -6.03 -0.60
C ILE A 197 -2.43 -7.42 -0.70
N GLY A 198 -2.12 -8.30 0.25
CA GLY A 198 -2.69 -9.66 0.28
C GLY A 198 -2.20 -10.51 -0.89
N TYR A 199 -0.91 -10.73 -0.96
CA TYR A 199 -0.24 -11.50 -2.00
C TYR A 199 0.50 -12.70 -1.41
N THR A 200 0.54 -13.79 -2.16
CA THR A 200 1.51 -14.88 -1.96
C THR A 200 2.78 -14.60 -2.76
N PRO A 201 3.93 -15.21 -2.44
CA PRO A 201 5.14 -15.07 -3.25
C PRO A 201 4.92 -15.40 -4.74
N GLY A 202 4.13 -16.44 -5.04
CA GLY A 202 3.79 -16.82 -6.41
C GLY A 202 3.00 -15.75 -7.17
N LEU A 203 1.96 -15.17 -6.57
CA LEU A 203 1.19 -14.09 -7.17
C LEU A 203 2.04 -12.82 -7.30
N PHE A 204 2.89 -12.52 -6.32
CA PHE A 204 3.79 -11.38 -6.36
C PHE A 204 4.75 -11.47 -7.55
N LYS A 205 5.41 -12.61 -7.72
CA LYS A 205 6.28 -12.87 -8.87
C LYS A 205 5.52 -12.70 -10.20
N HIS A 206 4.35 -13.31 -10.31
CA HIS A 206 3.53 -13.22 -11.53
C HIS A 206 3.23 -11.76 -11.91
N HIS A 207 2.74 -10.94 -10.98
CA HIS A 207 2.40 -9.54 -11.28
C HIS A 207 3.64 -8.65 -11.44
N SER A 208 4.73 -8.91 -10.74
CA SER A 208 5.99 -8.19 -10.97
C SER A 208 6.51 -8.43 -12.39
N ASP A 209 6.40 -9.66 -12.91
CA ASP A 209 6.77 -9.99 -14.28
C ASP A 209 5.84 -9.31 -15.30
N VAL A 210 4.53 -9.21 -15.02
CA VAL A 210 3.58 -8.46 -15.86
C VAL A 210 3.94 -6.97 -15.91
N ILE A 211 4.30 -6.35 -14.77
CA ILE A 211 4.73 -4.94 -14.73
C ILE A 211 5.99 -4.76 -15.60
N LYS A 212 7.00 -5.64 -15.47
CA LYS A 212 8.23 -5.60 -16.26
C LYS A 212 7.94 -5.74 -17.76
N GLN A 213 7.07 -6.67 -18.14
CA GLN A 213 6.64 -6.87 -19.53
C GLN A 213 5.93 -5.63 -20.09
N ASN A 214 5.03 -5.00 -19.32
CA ASN A 214 4.33 -3.79 -19.73
C ASN A 214 5.29 -2.60 -19.88
N ALA A 215 6.25 -2.44 -18.97
CA ALA A 215 7.29 -1.41 -19.08
C ALA A 215 8.14 -1.62 -20.34
N HIS A 216 8.57 -2.86 -20.60
CA HIS A 216 9.34 -3.19 -21.81
C HIS A 216 8.58 -2.85 -23.11
N LYS A 217 7.26 -3.15 -23.18
CA LYS A 217 6.42 -2.83 -24.35
C LYS A 217 6.38 -1.35 -24.68
N ILE A 218 6.51 -0.47 -23.68
CA ILE A 218 6.49 0.99 -23.86
C ILE A 218 7.90 1.60 -23.82
N GLY A 219 8.95 0.78 -23.81
CA GLY A 219 10.35 1.23 -23.81
C GLY A 219 10.78 1.90 -22.49
N ARG A 220 10.09 1.64 -21.36
CA ARG A 220 10.42 2.24 -20.08
C ARG A 220 11.43 1.39 -19.30
N ASP A 221 12.53 2.02 -18.87
CA ASP A 221 13.47 1.44 -17.93
C ASP A 221 12.90 1.45 -16.50
N LEU A 222 13.01 0.33 -15.80
CA LEU A 222 12.63 0.14 -14.41
C LEU A 222 13.84 0.15 -13.46
N THR A 223 14.99 0.65 -13.88
CA THR A 223 16.15 0.80 -12.99
C THR A 223 15.77 1.64 -11.77
N GLY A 224 15.98 1.09 -10.57
CA GLY A 224 15.61 1.72 -9.30
C GLY A 224 14.12 1.57 -8.90
N PHE A 225 13.31 0.90 -9.74
CA PHE A 225 11.90 0.64 -9.42
C PHE A 225 11.74 -0.18 -8.14
N GLN A 226 10.82 0.24 -7.27
CA GLN A 226 10.56 -0.42 -6.00
C GLN A 226 9.39 -1.40 -6.13
N PHE A 227 9.68 -2.68 -6.11
CA PHE A 227 8.68 -3.73 -5.98
C PHE A 227 8.35 -3.89 -4.48
N ALA A 228 7.49 -2.98 -3.97
CA ALA A 228 7.09 -3.00 -2.58
C ALA A 228 6.03 -4.09 -2.34
N ASN A 229 5.92 -4.54 -1.09
CA ASN A 229 4.90 -5.50 -0.68
C ASN A 229 4.39 -5.17 0.73
N ASP A 230 3.09 -4.94 0.86
CA ASP A 230 2.43 -4.74 2.15
C ASP A 230 2.10 -6.12 2.74
N VAL A 231 2.82 -6.50 3.80
CA VAL A 231 2.75 -7.84 4.40
C VAL A 231 2.38 -7.80 5.88
N ASP A 232 1.62 -8.81 6.29
CA ASP A 232 1.21 -9.01 7.67
C ASP A 232 2.28 -9.75 8.48
N VAL A 233 2.57 -9.26 9.70
CA VAL A 233 3.46 -9.90 10.65
C VAL A 233 2.76 -10.02 12.00
N TYR A 234 2.81 -11.22 12.57
CA TYR A 234 2.28 -11.56 13.89
C TYR A 234 3.35 -12.29 14.70
N PHE A 235 4.00 -11.57 15.62
CA PHE A 235 4.97 -12.20 16.52
C PHE A 235 4.29 -12.95 17.66
N THR A 236 4.65 -14.21 17.84
CA THR A 236 4.13 -15.09 18.88
C THR A 236 5.08 -16.27 19.15
N ASP A 237 5.03 -16.83 20.35
CA ASP A 237 5.74 -18.06 20.69
C ASP A 237 5.00 -19.31 20.19
N ASP A 238 3.67 -19.25 20.02
CA ASP A 238 2.84 -20.33 19.47
C ASP A 238 2.26 -19.92 18.11
N GLY A 239 3.03 -20.18 17.06
CA GLY A 239 2.65 -19.87 15.68
C GLY A 239 1.48 -20.72 15.18
N GLU A 240 1.29 -21.94 15.68
CA GLU A 240 0.18 -22.81 15.25
C GLU A 240 -1.15 -22.35 15.87
N GLU A 241 -1.17 -21.99 17.14
CA GLU A 241 -2.36 -21.42 17.77
C GLU A 241 -2.78 -20.12 17.09
N ALA A 242 -1.82 -19.22 16.86
CA ALA A 242 -2.07 -17.95 16.17
C ALA A 242 -2.60 -18.19 14.75
N TRP A 243 -1.97 -19.08 13.98
CA TRP A 243 -2.45 -19.45 12.65
C TRP A 243 -3.89 -19.94 12.66
N ASN A 244 -4.22 -20.87 13.56
CA ASN A 244 -5.58 -21.40 13.66
C ASN A 244 -6.63 -20.33 13.96
N LYS A 245 -6.28 -19.29 14.71
CA LYS A 245 -7.17 -18.15 15.00
C LYS A 245 -7.36 -17.21 13.80
N MET A 246 -6.35 -17.05 12.95
CA MET A 246 -6.36 -16.02 11.89
C MET A 246 -6.54 -16.57 10.47
N LYS A 247 -6.34 -17.84 10.21
CA LYS A 247 -6.30 -18.44 8.86
C LYS A 247 -7.51 -18.08 7.97
N ASN A 248 -8.72 -18.06 8.52
CA ASN A 248 -9.91 -17.71 7.74
C ASN A 248 -9.90 -16.24 7.31
N ALA A 249 -9.45 -15.32 8.16
CA ALA A 249 -9.32 -13.91 7.80
C ALA A 249 -8.22 -13.71 6.75
N VAL A 250 -7.11 -14.42 6.87
CA VAL A 250 -6.02 -14.41 5.88
C VAL A 250 -6.52 -14.93 4.54
N LYS A 251 -7.22 -16.07 4.50
CA LYS A 251 -7.81 -16.60 3.27
C LYS A 251 -8.77 -15.62 2.59
N VAL A 252 -9.60 -14.91 3.37
CA VAL A 252 -10.49 -13.87 2.85
C VAL A 252 -9.70 -12.72 2.22
N SER A 253 -8.64 -12.25 2.87
CA SER A 253 -7.78 -11.16 2.33
C SER A 253 -7.05 -11.55 1.04
N LEU A 254 -6.77 -12.85 0.88
CA LEU A 254 -6.08 -13.41 -0.28
C LEU A 254 -7.03 -13.76 -1.44
N TYR A 255 -8.35 -13.83 -1.20
CA TYR A 255 -9.29 -14.29 -2.22
C TYR A 255 -9.39 -13.30 -3.38
N LYS A 256 -8.72 -13.60 -4.47
CA LYS A 256 -8.67 -12.83 -5.72
C LYS A 256 -8.63 -13.79 -6.91
N PRO A 257 -9.29 -13.47 -8.04
CA PRO A 257 -9.27 -14.33 -9.23
C PRO A 257 -7.87 -14.69 -9.71
N GLU A 258 -6.94 -13.71 -9.68
CA GLU A 258 -5.56 -13.88 -10.11
C GLU A 258 -4.79 -14.84 -9.20
N LEU A 259 -5.01 -14.78 -7.87
CA LEU A 259 -4.40 -15.72 -6.93
C LEU A 259 -4.89 -17.15 -7.20
N LEU A 260 -6.21 -17.31 -7.36
CA LEU A 260 -6.80 -18.62 -7.64
C LEU A 260 -6.22 -19.20 -8.92
N LYS A 261 -6.07 -18.38 -9.97
CA LYS A 261 -5.47 -18.79 -11.25
C LYS A 261 -4.00 -19.20 -11.11
N VAL A 262 -3.19 -18.40 -10.41
CA VAL A 262 -1.75 -18.68 -10.22
C VAL A 262 -1.53 -19.98 -9.45
N HIS A 263 -2.41 -20.30 -8.49
CA HIS A 263 -2.32 -21.50 -7.67
C HIS A 263 -3.20 -22.67 -8.16
N ASN A 264 -3.80 -22.57 -9.36
CA ASN A 264 -4.69 -23.58 -9.93
C ASN A 264 -5.86 -23.97 -9.01
N ILE A 265 -6.39 -22.99 -8.26
CA ILE A 265 -7.55 -23.17 -7.36
C ILE A 265 -8.83 -22.85 -8.17
N GLN A 266 -9.81 -23.76 -8.11
CA GLN A 266 -11.07 -23.54 -8.80
C GLN A 266 -11.83 -22.37 -8.16
N GLN A 267 -12.17 -21.37 -8.98
CA GLN A 267 -12.98 -20.23 -8.54
C GLN A 267 -14.40 -20.69 -8.21
N ASP A 268 -14.99 -20.15 -7.14
CA ASP A 268 -16.39 -20.34 -6.83
C ASP A 268 -17.25 -19.53 -7.78
N SER A 269 -18.04 -20.21 -8.63
CA SER A 269 -18.91 -19.57 -9.62
C SER A 269 -20.10 -18.79 -9.01
N THR A 270 -20.37 -19.01 -7.72
CA THR A 270 -21.46 -18.32 -7.00
C THR A 270 -21.07 -16.96 -6.47
N PHE A 271 -19.76 -16.62 -6.47
CA PHE A 271 -19.24 -15.35 -5.98
C PHE A 271 -18.62 -14.52 -7.11
N ASP A 272 -19.17 -13.34 -7.39
CA ASP A 272 -18.55 -12.35 -8.29
C ASP A 272 -17.64 -11.41 -7.48
N PHE A 273 -16.33 -11.65 -7.58
CA PHE A 273 -15.32 -10.85 -6.90
C PHE A 273 -15.36 -9.34 -7.24
N ARG A 274 -15.83 -8.97 -8.45
CA ARG A 274 -15.95 -7.55 -8.84
C ARG A 274 -16.93 -6.80 -7.95
N LYS A 275 -18.00 -7.46 -7.50
CA LYS A 275 -18.97 -6.88 -6.58
C LYS A 275 -18.36 -6.46 -5.25
N TYR A 276 -17.32 -7.14 -4.79
CA TYR A 276 -16.61 -6.76 -3.56
C TYR A 276 -16.12 -5.31 -3.59
N PHE A 277 -15.55 -4.88 -4.72
CA PHE A 277 -15.03 -3.52 -4.88
C PHE A 277 -16.07 -2.51 -5.34
N THR A 278 -17.04 -2.91 -6.18
CA THR A 278 -18.00 -2.00 -6.81
C THR A 278 -19.26 -1.77 -6.01
N GLU A 279 -19.67 -2.75 -5.20
CA GLU A 279 -20.90 -2.69 -4.43
C GLU A 279 -20.69 -2.45 -2.94
N TYR A 280 -19.45 -2.17 -2.53
CA TYR A 280 -19.10 -1.94 -1.12
C TYR A 280 -19.50 -3.13 -0.22
N ALA A 281 -18.88 -4.27 -0.48
CA ALA A 281 -19.23 -5.55 0.19
C ALA A 281 -19.08 -5.50 1.72
N MET A 282 -18.25 -4.63 2.27
CA MET A 282 -18.06 -4.49 3.72
C MET A 282 -19.34 -4.07 4.45
N ASN A 283 -20.24 -3.36 3.78
CA ASN A 283 -21.58 -3.00 4.30
C ASN A 283 -22.67 -4.01 3.93
N LYS A 284 -22.31 -5.11 3.25
CA LYS A 284 -23.25 -6.16 2.84
C LYS A 284 -22.87 -7.49 3.48
N PRO A 285 -23.44 -7.85 4.65
CA PRO A 285 -23.10 -9.08 5.38
C PRO A 285 -23.20 -10.35 4.53
N GLU A 286 -24.19 -10.40 3.65
CA GLU A 286 -24.45 -11.56 2.77
C GLU A 286 -23.30 -11.77 1.77
N LEU A 287 -22.79 -10.68 1.19
CA LEU A 287 -21.67 -10.71 0.24
C LEU A 287 -20.36 -11.11 0.95
N MET A 288 -20.17 -10.63 2.18
CA MET A 288 -19.04 -11.03 3.02
C MET A 288 -19.11 -12.52 3.38
N GLU A 289 -20.28 -13.05 3.71
CA GLU A 289 -20.45 -14.48 3.98
C GLU A 289 -20.20 -15.36 2.74
N GLN A 290 -20.63 -14.93 1.57
CA GLN A 290 -20.30 -15.60 0.31
C GLN A 290 -18.78 -15.60 0.07
N MET A 291 -18.11 -14.48 0.28
CA MET A 291 -16.66 -14.37 0.15
C MET A 291 -15.91 -15.27 1.13
N LYS A 292 -16.34 -15.32 2.40
CA LYS A 292 -15.75 -16.23 3.40
C LYS A 292 -15.86 -17.70 2.97
N LYS A 293 -17.05 -18.12 2.51
CA LYS A 293 -17.28 -19.49 2.01
C LYS A 293 -16.41 -19.82 0.80
N ALA A 294 -16.26 -18.89 -0.12
CA ALA A 294 -15.39 -19.06 -1.29
C ALA A 294 -13.89 -19.12 -0.89
N ALA A 295 -13.47 -18.28 0.04
CA ALA A 295 -12.09 -18.17 0.47
C ALA A 295 -11.56 -19.39 1.24
N ILE A 296 -12.43 -20.14 1.92
CA ILE A 296 -12.05 -21.38 2.65
C ILE A 296 -11.38 -22.41 1.72
N LYS A 297 -11.69 -22.37 0.41
CA LYS A 297 -11.11 -23.28 -0.58
C LYS A 297 -9.61 -23.03 -0.82
N ILE A 298 -9.04 -21.89 -0.39
CA ILE A 298 -7.61 -21.65 -0.47
C ILE A 298 -6.91 -22.61 0.50
N PRO A 299 -5.94 -23.44 0.06
CA PRO A 299 -5.16 -24.32 0.93
C PRO A 299 -4.41 -23.54 2.01
N ASP A 300 -4.24 -24.17 3.19
CA ASP A 300 -3.60 -23.53 4.34
C ASP A 300 -2.15 -23.17 4.10
N ASP A 301 -1.40 -24.02 3.39
CA ASP A 301 0.00 -23.79 3.02
C ASP A 301 0.17 -22.57 2.10
N ILE A 302 -0.72 -22.41 1.12
CA ILE A 302 -0.75 -21.24 0.23
C ILE A 302 -1.06 -19.98 1.04
N ALA A 303 -2.10 -20.02 1.87
CA ALA A 303 -2.48 -18.86 2.68
C ALA A 303 -1.40 -18.48 3.69
N ARG A 304 -0.76 -19.47 4.33
CA ARG A 304 0.33 -19.26 5.30
C ARG A 304 1.58 -18.65 4.66
N SER A 305 1.81 -18.90 3.37
CA SER A 305 2.95 -18.33 2.65
C SER A 305 2.90 -16.79 2.53
N ALA A 306 1.74 -16.19 2.73
CA ALA A 306 1.51 -14.75 2.56
C ALA A 306 1.73 -13.92 3.83
N ILE A 307 1.94 -14.54 4.99
CA ILE A 307 2.00 -13.87 6.29
C ILE A 307 3.15 -14.41 7.14
N GLY A 308 3.81 -13.52 7.89
CA GLY A 308 4.82 -13.89 8.90
C GLY A 308 4.17 -14.14 10.25
N VAL A 309 4.07 -15.40 10.67
CA VAL A 309 3.50 -15.78 11.98
C VAL A 309 4.50 -16.62 12.74
N GLY A 310 4.86 -16.21 13.95
CA GLY A 310 5.79 -16.94 14.83
C GLY A 310 6.89 -16.04 15.39
N LYS A 311 8.08 -16.61 15.52
CA LYS A 311 9.29 -15.96 16.03
C LYS A 311 9.98 -15.14 14.93
N PRO A 312 10.97 -14.30 15.25
CA PRO A 312 11.72 -13.53 14.23
C PRO A 312 12.25 -14.38 13.07
N ASP A 313 12.74 -15.60 13.33
CA ASP A 313 13.27 -16.50 12.29
C ASP A 313 12.18 -16.98 11.32
N ASP A 314 10.96 -17.21 11.80
CA ASP A 314 9.82 -17.59 10.95
C ASP A 314 9.42 -16.43 10.03
N VAL A 315 9.46 -15.19 10.56
CA VAL A 315 9.21 -13.96 9.78
C VAL A 315 10.30 -13.75 8.75
N ILE A 316 11.57 -13.95 9.11
CA ILE A 316 12.71 -13.85 8.16
C ILE A 316 12.53 -14.83 7.01
N GLN A 317 12.20 -16.09 7.28
CA GLN A 317 11.97 -17.10 6.23
C GLN A 317 10.82 -16.72 5.28
N MET A 318 9.76 -16.09 5.78
CA MET A 318 8.67 -15.59 4.96
C MET A 318 9.14 -14.44 4.07
N LEU A 319 9.90 -13.48 4.62
CA LEU A 319 10.45 -12.35 3.86
C LEU A 319 11.43 -12.82 2.77
N GLU A 320 12.30 -13.81 3.06
CA GLU A 320 13.21 -14.39 2.07
C GLU A 320 12.45 -14.95 0.86
N ARG A 321 11.33 -15.66 1.07
CA ARG A 321 10.51 -16.16 -0.04
C ARG A 321 9.96 -15.05 -0.92
N PHE A 322 9.62 -13.89 -0.34
CA PHE A 322 9.20 -12.72 -1.11
C PHE A 322 10.37 -12.01 -1.80
N ILE A 323 11.56 -11.99 -1.20
CA ILE A 323 12.77 -11.47 -1.85
C ILE A 323 13.09 -12.30 -3.08
N ASP A 324 13.01 -13.63 -2.99
CA ASP A 324 13.19 -14.55 -4.13
C ASP A 324 12.12 -14.32 -5.23
N ALA A 325 10.92 -13.88 -4.84
CA ALA A 325 9.86 -13.49 -5.75
C ALA A 325 10.06 -12.09 -6.37
N GLY A 326 11.07 -11.33 -5.90
CA GLY A 326 11.44 -10.02 -6.45
C GLY A 326 11.05 -8.82 -5.59
N THR A 327 10.59 -9.00 -4.36
CA THR A 327 10.34 -7.89 -3.42
C THR A 327 11.65 -7.24 -3.01
N ASN A 328 11.70 -5.90 -3.04
CA ASN A 328 12.85 -5.13 -2.58
C ASN A 328 12.50 -4.03 -1.56
N HIS A 329 11.21 -3.89 -1.23
CA HIS A 329 10.73 -2.97 -0.21
C HIS A 329 9.54 -3.60 0.53
N PHE A 330 9.68 -3.89 1.81
CA PHE A 330 8.60 -4.40 2.63
C PHE A 330 7.89 -3.28 3.40
N ILE A 331 6.57 -3.32 3.44
CA ILE A 331 5.73 -2.46 4.26
C ILE A 331 5.03 -3.36 5.26
N ILE A 332 5.47 -3.32 6.52
CA ILE A 332 5.05 -4.29 7.53
C ILE A 332 3.78 -3.80 8.24
N ARG A 333 2.76 -4.67 8.32
CA ARG A 333 1.60 -4.50 9.19
C ARG A 333 1.75 -5.42 10.39
N PHE A 334 1.97 -4.83 11.56
CA PHE A 334 2.04 -5.60 12.80
C PHE A 334 0.64 -5.89 13.35
N TRP A 335 0.36 -7.16 13.63
CA TRP A 335 -0.86 -7.63 14.24
C TRP A 335 -0.61 -8.19 15.64
N GLY A 336 -1.69 -8.35 16.42
CA GLY A 336 -1.63 -8.90 17.77
C GLY A 336 -1.37 -7.86 18.84
N GLU A 337 -1.11 -8.34 20.04
CA GLU A 337 -0.79 -7.53 21.22
C GLU A 337 0.66 -7.02 21.16
N GLY A 338 0.93 -5.92 21.88
CA GLY A 338 2.29 -5.39 21.98
C GLY A 338 2.80 -4.68 20.75
N TYR A 339 1.97 -3.85 20.11
CA TYR A 339 2.29 -3.13 18.87
C TYR A 339 3.67 -2.45 18.87
N PHE A 340 4.01 -1.72 19.94
CA PHE A 340 5.33 -1.07 20.08
C PHE A 340 6.47 -2.09 20.20
N LYS A 341 6.26 -3.13 21.00
CA LYS A 341 7.23 -4.23 21.15
C LYS A 341 7.48 -4.94 19.81
N ASN A 342 6.46 -5.09 18.98
CA ASN A 342 6.59 -5.72 17.67
C ASN A 342 7.45 -4.86 16.72
N ILE A 343 7.31 -3.53 16.75
CA ILE A 343 8.15 -2.61 15.99
C ILE A 343 9.61 -2.73 16.46
N GLU A 344 9.84 -2.72 17.78
CA GLU A 344 11.19 -2.87 18.36
C GLU A 344 11.80 -4.26 18.06
N LEU A 345 11.02 -5.32 18.15
CA LEU A 345 11.47 -6.69 17.87
C LEU A 345 11.88 -6.84 16.38
N PHE A 346 11.07 -6.33 15.48
CA PHE A 346 11.38 -6.34 14.05
C PHE A 346 12.65 -5.51 13.75
N GLY A 347 12.73 -4.30 14.30
CA GLY A 347 13.88 -3.40 14.12
C GLY A 347 15.18 -3.95 14.71
N SER A 348 15.11 -4.71 15.84
CA SER A 348 16.30 -5.24 16.51
C SER A 348 16.71 -6.64 16.10
N LYS A 349 15.82 -7.45 15.51
CA LYS A 349 16.10 -8.86 15.16
C LYS A 349 15.97 -9.15 13.67
N VAL A 350 15.00 -8.55 12.97
CA VAL A 350 14.74 -8.86 11.57
C VAL A 350 15.55 -7.95 10.64
N ILE A 351 15.49 -6.63 10.82
CA ILE A 351 16.23 -5.69 9.96
C ILE A 351 17.75 -5.98 9.96
N PRO A 352 18.43 -6.16 11.13
CA PRO A 352 19.88 -6.41 11.16
C PRO A 352 20.28 -7.66 10.39
N TYR A 353 19.49 -8.71 10.42
CA TYR A 353 19.76 -9.95 9.66
C TYR A 353 19.94 -9.67 8.16
N PHE A 354 19.09 -8.83 7.58
CA PHE A 354 19.20 -8.48 6.17
C PHE A 354 20.31 -7.45 5.91
N ARG A 355 20.56 -6.52 6.84
CA ARG A 355 21.67 -5.55 6.71
C ARG A 355 23.04 -6.19 6.72
N GLU A 356 23.23 -7.26 7.48
CA GLU A 356 24.49 -8.01 7.52
C GLU A 356 24.81 -8.71 6.20
N ARG A 357 23.79 -9.12 5.46
CA ARG A 357 23.93 -9.80 4.16
C ARG A 357 24.10 -8.85 2.98
N GLU A 358 23.90 -7.56 3.18
CA GLU A 358 24.13 -6.52 2.17
C GLU A 358 25.60 -6.06 2.12
N LYS A 359 26.39 -6.41 3.14
CA LYS A 359 27.86 -6.13 3.23
C LYS A 359 28.64 -7.18 2.43
#